data_188450c784afc0117bb2168e63ef04df
#
_entry.id   188450c784afc0117bb2168e63ef04df
#
_cell.length_a   1.000
_cell.length_b   1.000
_cell.length_c   1.000
_cell.angle_alpha   90.00
_cell.angle_beta   90.00
_cell.angle_gamma   90.00
#
_symmetry.space_group_name_H-M   'P 1'
#
loop_
_entity.id
_entity.type
_entity.pdbx_description
1 polymer ?
#
loop_
_entity_poly.entity_id
_entity_poly.type
_entity_poly.pdbx_seq_one_letter_code
_entity_poly.pdbx_strand_id
1 'polypeptide(L)'
;MITYNDQMNLFAIIGKQLKKDVRCYAFGGTAMMFYGYKEETKDIDLLFEHKEERTEFIRAIEIMGFHERSLFKIYIPEKLRDPHRPLMYENNGIRFDLFANKIFHTETSTKMKEDVYAVHEFKDVHILKINVLRKEHLVILKSVTERKNDFDDIRTIIEKEKTFDWQYLVDEVLWQYQNGDTWVLLDTIKMLHELRKYVFVEQKYLKQLTGNLKNKSK
;
A
#
# COMPACT_ATOMS: atom_id res chain seq x y z
N MET A 1 3.83 18.80 -0.11
CA MET A 1 2.65 18.00 -0.46
C MET A 1 2.66 17.84 -1.96
N ILE A 2 2.18 16.71 -2.47
CA ILE A 2 2.13 16.36 -3.89
C ILE A 2 0.67 16.22 -4.26
N THR A 3 0.21 16.97 -5.26
CA THR A 3 -1.15 16.82 -5.81
C THR A 3 -1.22 15.64 -6.78
N TYR A 4 -2.43 15.26 -7.17
CA TYR A 4 -2.64 14.23 -8.21
C TYR A 4 -1.89 14.58 -9.52
N ASN A 5 -1.99 15.83 -9.98
CA ASN A 5 -1.34 16.25 -11.21
C ASN A 5 0.19 16.23 -11.10
N ASP A 6 0.74 16.63 -9.95
CA ASP A 6 2.19 16.55 -9.69
C ASP A 6 2.66 15.11 -9.73
N GLN A 7 1.89 14.19 -9.12
CA GLN A 7 2.18 12.75 -9.13
C GLN A 7 2.20 12.19 -10.56
N MET A 8 1.20 12.52 -11.37
CA MET A 8 1.10 12.06 -12.77
C MET A 8 2.27 12.60 -13.61
N ASN A 9 2.60 13.88 -13.47
CA ASN A 9 3.72 14.51 -14.16
C ASN A 9 5.06 13.87 -13.74
N LEU A 10 5.23 13.60 -12.44
CA LEU A 10 6.43 12.96 -11.93
C LEU A 10 6.60 11.55 -12.51
N PHE A 11 5.55 10.75 -12.55
CA PHE A 11 5.61 9.42 -13.16
C PHE A 11 5.91 9.48 -14.66
N ALA A 12 5.37 10.46 -15.37
CA ALA A 12 5.69 10.66 -16.80
C ALA A 12 7.17 11.01 -17.01
N ILE A 13 7.76 11.84 -16.14
CA ILE A 13 9.18 12.17 -16.19
C ILE A 13 10.04 10.96 -15.85
N ILE A 14 9.67 10.18 -14.81
CA ILE A 14 10.38 8.94 -14.44
C ILE A 14 10.34 7.94 -15.58
N GLY A 15 9.20 7.76 -16.26
CA GLY A 15 9.05 6.87 -17.41
C GLY A 15 10.09 7.14 -18.50
N LYS A 16 10.40 8.42 -18.78
CA LYS A 16 11.42 8.83 -19.76
C LYS A 16 12.86 8.47 -19.36
N GLN A 17 13.12 8.23 -18.08
CA GLN A 17 14.45 7.89 -17.57
C GLN A 17 14.71 6.38 -17.51
N LEU A 18 13.68 5.55 -17.76
CA LEU A 18 13.81 4.09 -17.69
C LEU A 18 14.67 3.53 -18.82
N LYS A 19 15.47 2.50 -18.49
CA LYS A 19 16.26 1.69 -19.45
C LYS A 19 15.65 0.32 -19.74
N LYS A 20 14.59 -0.03 -19.03
CA LYS A 20 13.75 -1.22 -19.22
C LYS A 20 12.36 -0.96 -18.68
N ASP A 21 11.40 -1.77 -19.10
CA ASP A 21 10.04 -1.69 -18.56
C ASP A 21 10.02 -1.95 -17.07
N VAL A 22 9.20 -1.20 -16.36
CA VAL A 22 9.01 -1.29 -14.92
C VAL A 22 7.54 -1.39 -14.61
N ARG A 23 7.16 -2.37 -13.77
CA ARG A 23 5.83 -2.52 -13.20
C ARG A 23 5.88 -2.31 -11.69
N CYS A 24 4.93 -1.57 -11.17
CA CYS A 24 4.75 -1.42 -9.73
C CYS A 24 3.28 -1.29 -9.36
N TYR A 25 3.02 -1.36 -8.06
CA TYR A 25 1.69 -1.22 -7.48
C TYR A 25 1.66 0.00 -6.57
N ALA A 26 0.75 0.93 -6.86
CA ALA A 26 0.48 2.08 -6.01
C ALA A 26 -0.44 1.65 -4.86
N PHE A 27 -0.09 2.04 -3.65
CA PHE A 27 -0.88 1.82 -2.44
C PHE A 27 -0.82 3.05 -1.52
N GLY A 28 -1.29 2.96 -0.28
CA GLY A 28 -1.20 4.06 0.68
C GLY A 28 -1.85 5.36 0.20
N GLY A 29 -1.20 6.48 0.48
CA GLY A 29 -1.65 7.81 0.06
C GLY A 29 -1.68 7.98 -1.45
N THR A 30 -0.73 7.37 -2.15
CA THR A 30 -0.62 7.37 -3.61
C THR A 30 -1.86 6.81 -4.27
N ALA A 31 -2.29 5.60 -3.87
CA ALA A 31 -3.50 4.99 -4.42
C ALA A 31 -4.75 5.79 -4.04
N MET A 32 -4.83 6.32 -2.82
CA MET A 32 -5.96 7.15 -2.39
C MET A 32 -6.18 8.38 -3.28
N MET A 33 -5.11 8.97 -3.84
CA MET A 33 -5.25 10.05 -4.82
C MET A 33 -5.82 9.57 -6.15
N PHE A 34 -5.44 8.37 -6.62
CA PHE A 34 -6.04 7.77 -7.83
C PHE A 34 -7.54 7.50 -7.68
N TYR A 35 -8.01 7.20 -6.47
CA TYR A 35 -9.43 7.07 -6.15
C TYR A 35 -10.16 8.41 -5.95
N GLY A 36 -9.44 9.53 -5.82
CA GLY A 36 -10.02 10.81 -5.42
C GLY A 36 -10.43 10.88 -3.94
N TYR A 37 -9.87 10.00 -3.11
CA TYR A 37 -10.10 10.04 -1.65
C TYR A 37 -9.28 11.13 -0.97
N LYS A 38 -8.12 11.48 -1.57
CA LYS A 38 -7.21 12.54 -1.13
C LYS A 38 -6.89 13.49 -2.27
N GLU A 39 -6.73 14.76 -1.94
CA GLU A 39 -6.28 15.79 -2.90
C GLU A 39 -4.76 15.84 -3.00
N GLU A 40 -4.08 15.52 -1.91
CA GLU A 40 -2.61 15.58 -1.81
C GLU A 40 -2.05 14.53 -0.86
N THR A 41 -0.78 14.16 -1.06
CA THR A 41 -0.02 13.27 -0.16
C THR A 41 1.38 13.83 0.12
N LYS A 42 2.03 13.34 1.18
CA LYS A 42 3.44 13.64 1.48
C LYS A 42 4.38 12.68 0.78
N ASP A 43 3.93 11.46 0.58
CA ASP A 43 4.75 10.33 0.20
C ASP A 43 4.15 9.63 -1.01
N ILE A 44 5.00 9.05 -1.86
CA ILE A 44 4.61 8.17 -2.94
C ILE A 44 4.97 6.74 -2.52
N ASP A 45 3.95 5.95 -2.22
CA ASP A 45 4.05 4.56 -1.77
C ASP A 45 3.96 3.61 -2.97
N LEU A 46 5.05 2.90 -3.29
CA LEU A 46 5.10 1.94 -4.39
C LEU A 46 5.63 0.58 -3.93
N LEU A 47 5.01 -0.48 -4.43
CA LEU A 47 5.42 -1.85 -4.25
C LEU A 47 5.83 -2.46 -5.58
N PHE A 48 7.00 -3.07 -5.65
CA PHE A 48 7.52 -3.78 -6.80
C PHE A 48 7.42 -5.29 -6.58
N GLU A 49 7.07 -6.03 -7.61
CA GLU A 49 7.03 -7.49 -7.54
C GLU A 49 8.44 -8.07 -7.48
N HIS A 50 9.39 -7.45 -8.21
CA HIS A 50 10.78 -7.89 -8.27
C HIS A 50 11.73 -6.77 -7.86
N LYS A 51 12.82 -7.14 -7.18
CA LYS A 51 13.86 -6.19 -6.75
C LYS A 51 14.53 -5.49 -7.93
N GLU A 52 14.60 -6.15 -9.08
CA GLU A 52 15.18 -5.64 -10.32
C GLU A 52 14.39 -4.46 -10.87
N GLU A 53 13.06 -4.50 -10.79
CA GLU A 53 12.16 -3.40 -11.18
C GLU A 53 12.34 -2.22 -10.25
N ARG A 54 12.39 -2.47 -8.92
CA ARG A 54 12.67 -1.43 -7.93
C ARG A 54 14.03 -0.79 -8.16
N THR A 55 15.07 -1.57 -8.45
CA THR A 55 16.41 -1.06 -8.71
C THR A 55 16.44 -0.16 -9.94
N GLU A 56 15.74 -0.53 -11.01
CA GLU A 56 15.64 0.32 -12.20
C GLU A 56 14.88 1.61 -11.92
N PHE A 57 13.77 1.54 -11.15
CA PHE A 57 13.03 2.72 -10.74
C PHE A 57 13.91 3.66 -9.90
N ILE A 58 14.67 3.11 -8.96
CA ILE A 58 15.62 3.87 -8.12
C ILE A 58 16.65 4.56 -9.01
N ARG A 59 17.28 3.86 -9.95
CA ARG A 59 18.23 4.46 -10.89
C ARG A 59 17.61 5.66 -11.63
N ALA A 60 16.35 5.53 -12.07
CA ALA A 60 15.66 6.60 -12.78
C ALA A 60 15.42 7.84 -11.89
N ILE A 61 15.02 7.66 -10.65
CA ILE A 61 14.79 8.79 -9.73
C ILE A 61 16.10 9.39 -9.23
N GLU A 62 17.18 8.63 -9.09
CA GLU A 62 18.51 9.15 -8.73
C GLU A 62 19.05 10.13 -9.79
N ILE A 63 18.84 9.86 -11.08
CA ILE A 63 19.16 10.80 -12.17
C ILE A 63 18.39 12.11 -12.01
N MET A 64 17.21 12.09 -11.41
CA MET A 64 16.40 13.26 -11.10
C MET A 64 16.78 13.95 -9.78
N GLY A 65 17.85 13.48 -9.13
CA GLY A 65 18.36 14.08 -7.89
C GLY A 65 17.72 13.56 -6.60
N PHE A 66 16.94 12.50 -6.66
CA PHE A 66 16.48 11.81 -5.46
C PHE A 66 17.66 11.05 -4.83
N HIS A 67 17.72 11.05 -3.51
CA HIS A 67 18.77 10.36 -2.77
C HIS A 67 18.17 9.58 -1.59
N GLU A 68 18.81 8.49 -1.22
CA GLU A 68 18.35 7.63 -0.13
C GLU A 68 18.35 8.38 1.20
N ARG A 69 17.31 8.19 1.98
CA ARG A 69 17.10 8.75 3.31
C ARG A 69 16.90 7.68 4.36
N SER A 70 17.32 8.00 5.58
CA SER A 70 17.12 7.12 6.72
C SER A 70 15.67 7.07 7.15
N LEU A 71 15.17 5.87 7.39
CA LEU A 71 13.83 5.58 7.92
C LEU A 71 13.67 5.88 9.42
N PHE A 72 14.74 6.19 10.12
CA PHE A 72 14.82 6.19 11.59
C PHE A 72 13.82 7.13 12.29
N LYS A 73 13.37 8.18 11.59
CA LYS A 73 12.41 9.15 12.14
C LYS A 73 10.95 8.85 11.80
N ILE A 74 10.71 7.79 11.02
CA ILE A 74 9.39 7.52 10.43
C ILE A 74 8.79 6.24 10.98
N TYR A 75 9.61 5.21 11.16
CA TYR A 75 9.16 3.89 11.60
C TYR A 75 9.70 3.55 12.99
N ILE A 76 8.91 2.78 13.74
CA ILE A 76 9.29 2.24 15.03
C ILE A 76 10.43 1.21 14.86
N PRO A 77 11.25 0.97 15.92
CA PRO A 77 12.43 0.08 15.83
C PRO A 77 12.16 -1.32 15.27
N GLU A 78 10.99 -1.89 15.57
CA GLU A 78 10.57 -3.21 15.07
C GLU A 78 10.45 -3.20 13.54
N LYS A 79 9.81 -2.19 12.97
CA LYS A 79 9.65 -2.04 11.51
C LYS A 79 10.97 -1.67 10.82
N LEU A 80 11.88 -0.99 11.52
CA LEU A 80 13.23 -0.71 10.99
C LEU A 80 14.09 -1.97 10.83
N ARG A 81 13.83 -3.00 11.64
CA ARG A 81 14.52 -4.30 11.58
C ARG A 81 13.91 -5.27 10.58
N ASP A 82 12.71 -4.95 10.07
CA ASP A 82 12.03 -5.79 9.10
C ASP A 82 12.83 -5.86 7.79
N PRO A 83 13.15 -7.06 7.28
CA PRO A 83 13.90 -7.21 6.03
C PRO A 83 13.12 -6.71 4.80
N HIS A 84 11.81 -6.56 4.92
CA HIS A 84 10.92 -6.05 3.87
C HIS A 84 10.50 -4.58 4.08
N ARG A 85 11.25 -3.84 4.92
CA ARG A 85 11.06 -2.39 5.05
C ARG A 85 11.29 -1.69 3.70
N PRO A 86 10.69 -0.51 3.47
CA PRO A 86 10.92 0.23 2.23
C PRO A 86 12.34 0.77 2.14
N LEU A 87 12.78 1.06 0.92
CA LEU A 87 13.84 2.02 0.67
C LEU A 87 13.19 3.39 0.51
N MET A 88 13.68 4.39 1.21
CA MET A 88 13.16 5.75 1.16
C MET A 88 14.07 6.65 0.35
N TYR A 89 13.50 7.35 -0.62
CA TYR A 89 14.19 8.34 -1.43
C TYR A 89 13.50 9.69 -1.34
N GLU A 90 14.27 10.76 -1.28
CA GLU A 90 13.73 12.11 -1.13
C GLU A 90 14.46 13.11 -2.02
N ASN A 91 13.70 14.06 -2.59
CA ASN A 91 14.20 15.26 -3.24
C ASN A 91 13.17 16.39 -3.06
N ASN A 92 13.64 17.56 -2.58
CA ASN A 92 12.82 18.78 -2.45
C ASN A 92 11.47 18.59 -1.73
N GLY A 93 11.44 17.76 -0.68
CA GLY A 93 10.23 17.48 0.10
C GLY A 93 9.26 16.48 -0.55
N ILE A 94 9.61 15.92 -1.70
CA ILE A 94 8.93 14.78 -2.32
C ILE A 94 9.63 13.51 -1.85
N ARG A 95 8.88 12.55 -1.33
CA ARG A 95 9.41 11.28 -0.83
C ARG A 95 8.78 10.09 -1.54
N PHE A 96 9.60 9.09 -1.84
CA PHE A 96 9.20 7.76 -2.25
C PHE A 96 9.46 6.75 -1.13
N ASP A 97 8.48 5.91 -0.83
CA ASP A 97 8.60 4.72 0.00
C ASP A 97 8.47 3.48 -0.90
N LEU A 98 9.61 2.83 -1.21
CA LEU A 98 9.73 1.81 -2.25
C LEU A 98 9.88 0.42 -1.63
N PHE A 99 8.82 -0.36 -1.63
CA PHE A 99 8.79 -1.74 -1.16
C PHE A 99 9.11 -2.74 -2.29
N ALA A 100 9.53 -3.95 -1.94
CA ALA A 100 9.66 -5.06 -2.88
C ALA A 100 9.21 -6.38 -2.26
N ASN A 101 8.44 -7.16 -3.00
CA ASN A 101 7.86 -8.45 -2.65
C ASN A 101 6.79 -8.39 -1.55
N LYS A 102 7.07 -7.71 -0.44
CA LYS A 102 6.21 -7.61 0.74
C LYS A 102 6.14 -6.17 1.22
N ILE A 103 5.07 -5.86 1.94
CA ILE A 103 4.94 -4.64 2.73
C ILE A 103 5.05 -5.06 4.19
N PHE A 104 6.25 -4.94 4.77
CA PHE A 104 6.61 -5.55 6.04
C PHE A 104 6.33 -7.06 6.02
N HIS A 105 5.54 -7.58 6.95
CA HIS A 105 5.17 -8.99 7.03
C HIS A 105 4.07 -9.40 6.03
N THR A 106 3.33 -8.44 5.41
CA THR A 106 2.20 -8.71 4.53
C THR A 106 2.65 -9.02 3.11
N GLU A 107 2.27 -10.18 2.60
CA GLU A 107 2.61 -10.62 1.24
C GLU A 107 1.74 -9.94 0.18
N THR A 108 2.29 -9.79 -1.02
CA THR A 108 1.51 -9.42 -2.19
C THR A 108 0.88 -10.68 -2.76
N SER A 109 -0.37 -10.96 -2.38
CA SER A 109 -1.10 -12.11 -2.89
C SER A 109 -1.30 -12.04 -4.40
N THR A 110 -1.54 -13.20 -5.04
CA THR A 110 -1.95 -13.24 -6.46
C THR A 110 -3.19 -12.38 -6.70
N LYS A 111 -4.15 -12.45 -5.78
CA LYS A 111 -5.38 -11.64 -5.83
C LYS A 111 -5.10 -10.14 -5.78
N MET A 112 -4.16 -9.68 -4.94
CA MET A 112 -3.72 -8.28 -4.93
C MET A 112 -3.11 -7.82 -6.25
N LYS A 113 -2.38 -8.71 -6.94
CA LYS A 113 -1.70 -8.39 -8.20
C LYS A 113 -2.64 -8.37 -9.39
N GLU A 114 -3.62 -9.23 -9.42
CA GLU A 114 -4.53 -9.43 -10.55
C GLU A 114 -5.76 -8.53 -10.46
N ASP A 115 -6.32 -8.33 -9.26
CA ASP A 115 -7.54 -7.56 -9.04
C ASP A 115 -7.19 -6.11 -8.64
N VAL A 116 -6.74 -5.33 -9.62
CA VAL A 116 -6.37 -3.93 -9.42
C VAL A 116 -7.52 -2.98 -9.82
N TYR A 117 -7.59 -1.83 -9.19
CA TYR A 117 -8.60 -0.80 -9.47
C TYR A 117 -8.41 -0.16 -10.84
N ALA A 118 -7.18 0.21 -11.16
CA ALA A 118 -6.82 0.90 -12.39
C ALA A 118 -5.37 0.61 -12.78
N VAL A 119 -5.07 0.80 -14.06
CA VAL A 119 -3.73 0.68 -14.61
C VAL A 119 -3.38 1.96 -15.34
N HIS A 120 -2.26 2.58 -14.98
CA HIS A 120 -1.70 3.74 -15.65
C HIS A 120 -0.38 3.37 -16.32
N GLU A 121 -0.26 3.68 -17.60
CA GLU A 121 0.95 3.42 -18.38
C GLU A 121 1.55 4.74 -18.88
N PHE A 122 2.80 4.97 -18.49
CA PHE A 122 3.60 6.11 -18.95
C PHE A 122 4.60 5.58 -19.97
N LYS A 123 4.31 5.84 -21.26
CA LYS A 123 5.04 5.27 -22.40
C LYS A 123 6.01 6.27 -22.97
N ASP A 124 7.26 5.82 -23.12
CA ASP A 124 8.30 6.46 -23.91
C ASP A 124 9.06 5.33 -24.66
N VAL A 125 10.39 5.25 -24.61
CA VAL A 125 11.16 4.08 -25.09
C VAL A 125 10.81 2.83 -24.28
N HIS A 126 10.62 3.00 -22.98
CA HIS A 126 10.18 1.96 -22.05
C HIS A 126 8.88 2.37 -21.36
N ILE A 127 8.25 1.41 -20.70
CA ILE A 127 6.95 1.59 -20.07
C ILE A 127 7.12 1.59 -18.55
N LEU A 128 6.67 2.66 -17.90
CA LEU A 128 6.34 2.63 -16.46
C LEU A 128 4.87 2.26 -16.31
N LYS A 129 4.60 1.08 -15.79
CA LYS A 129 3.24 0.58 -15.54
C LYS A 129 2.93 0.62 -14.05
N ILE A 130 1.94 1.43 -13.66
CA ILE A 130 1.47 1.58 -12.29
C ILE A 130 0.09 0.95 -12.16
N ASN A 131 0.01 -0.13 -11.42
CA ASN A 131 -1.23 -0.78 -11.04
C ASN A 131 -1.72 -0.20 -9.70
N VAL A 132 -2.92 0.33 -9.65
CA VAL A 132 -3.50 0.89 -8.42
C VAL A 132 -4.18 -0.23 -7.65
N LEU A 133 -3.73 -0.52 -6.43
CA LEU A 133 -4.35 -1.55 -5.60
C LEU A 133 -5.80 -1.25 -5.29
N ARG A 134 -6.60 -2.30 -5.17
CA ARG A 134 -8.01 -2.22 -4.80
C ARG A 134 -8.19 -1.64 -3.39
N LYS A 135 -9.28 -0.93 -3.16
CA LYS A 135 -9.57 -0.23 -1.89
C LYS A 135 -9.56 -1.15 -0.66
N GLU A 136 -10.02 -2.39 -0.82
CA GLU A 136 -10.00 -3.39 0.26
C GLU A 136 -8.55 -3.73 0.68
N HIS A 137 -7.63 -3.82 -0.30
CA HIS A 137 -6.21 -4.00 -0.01
C HIS A 137 -5.61 -2.77 0.68
N LEU A 138 -6.02 -1.54 0.29
CA LEU A 138 -5.58 -0.33 0.97
C LEU A 138 -5.97 -0.33 2.45
N VAL A 139 -7.18 -0.78 2.76
CA VAL A 139 -7.66 -0.90 4.15
C VAL A 139 -6.84 -1.91 4.94
N ILE A 140 -6.54 -3.08 4.36
CA ILE A 140 -5.69 -4.10 4.99
C ILE A 140 -4.30 -3.54 5.28
N LEU A 141 -3.64 -2.97 4.27
CA LEU A 141 -2.28 -2.45 4.39
C LEU A 141 -2.18 -1.30 5.39
N LYS A 142 -3.21 -0.45 5.49
CA LYS A 142 -3.28 0.62 6.48
C LYS A 142 -3.53 0.09 7.90
N SER A 143 -4.29 -0.99 8.07
CA SER A 143 -4.44 -1.62 9.38
C SER A 143 -3.12 -2.21 9.89
N VAL A 144 -2.28 -2.75 9.00
CA VAL A 144 -0.96 -3.31 9.33
C VAL A 144 0.09 -2.23 9.64
N THR A 145 0.04 -1.07 8.98
CA THR A 145 1.03 0.00 9.21
C THR A 145 0.83 0.74 10.52
N GLU A 146 -0.39 0.79 11.04
CA GLU A 146 -0.78 1.38 12.35
C GLU A 146 -0.22 2.78 12.60
N ARG A 147 -0.04 3.60 11.54
CA ARG A 147 0.37 5.00 11.71
C ARG A 147 -0.81 5.83 12.20
N LYS A 148 -0.53 6.94 12.91
CA LYS A 148 -1.55 7.80 13.53
C LYS A 148 -2.70 8.20 12.59
N ASN A 149 -2.41 8.44 11.31
CA ASN A 149 -3.39 8.90 10.33
C ASN A 149 -4.02 7.75 9.51
N ASP A 150 -3.56 6.51 9.69
CA ASP A 150 -4.06 5.38 8.89
C ASP A 150 -5.52 5.06 9.17
N PHE A 151 -5.96 5.24 10.41
CA PHE A 151 -7.36 5.05 10.79
C PHE A 151 -8.29 6.07 10.09
N ASP A 152 -7.91 7.35 10.07
CA ASP A 152 -8.68 8.40 9.38
C ASP A 152 -8.74 8.14 7.87
N ASP A 153 -7.66 7.63 7.29
CA ASP A 153 -7.62 7.23 5.89
C ASP A 153 -8.56 6.05 5.62
N ILE A 154 -8.56 5.01 6.47
CA ILE A 154 -9.48 3.87 6.36
C ILE A 154 -10.93 4.34 6.43
N ARG A 155 -11.25 5.19 7.40
CA ARG A 155 -12.58 5.78 7.54
C ARG A 155 -12.98 6.55 6.29
N THR A 156 -12.09 7.38 5.75
CA THR A 156 -12.32 8.13 4.52
C THR A 156 -12.63 7.22 3.33
N ILE A 157 -11.87 6.13 3.16
CA ILE A 157 -12.13 5.13 2.11
C ILE A 157 -13.54 4.59 2.24
N ILE A 158 -13.93 4.15 3.44
CA ILE A 158 -15.21 3.47 3.66
C ILE A 158 -16.39 4.44 3.58
N GLU A 159 -16.27 5.68 4.09
CA GLU A 159 -17.32 6.68 4.02
C GLU A 159 -17.56 7.19 2.58
N LYS A 160 -16.52 7.29 1.76
CA LYS A 160 -16.65 7.70 0.36
C LYS A 160 -17.17 6.59 -0.56
N GLU A 161 -17.07 5.33 -0.14
CA GLU A 161 -17.50 4.19 -0.95
C GLU A 161 -18.93 3.78 -0.63
N LYS A 162 -19.80 3.80 -1.65
CA LYS A 162 -21.18 3.28 -1.53
C LYS A 162 -21.23 1.77 -1.36
N THR A 163 -20.24 1.08 -1.93
CA THR A 163 -20.13 -0.39 -1.90
C THR A 163 -18.71 -0.78 -1.55
N PHE A 164 -18.49 -1.20 -0.31
CA PHE A 164 -17.23 -1.79 0.14
C PHE A 164 -17.42 -3.29 0.29
N ASP A 165 -16.54 -4.08 -0.34
CA ASP A 165 -16.63 -5.54 -0.30
C ASP A 165 -15.96 -6.11 0.95
N TRP A 166 -16.74 -6.16 2.04
CA TRP A 166 -16.29 -6.69 3.32
C TRP A 166 -15.90 -8.17 3.25
N GLN A 167 -16.58 -8.96 2.41
CA GLN A 167 -16.24 -10.37 2.29
C GLN A 167 -14.88 -10.54 1.59
N TYR A 168 -14.62 -9.74 0.56
CA TYR A 168 -13.34 -9.71 -0.10
C TYR A 168 -12.19 -9.38 0.87
N LEU A 169 -12.38 -8.36 1.73
CA LEU A 169 -11.41 -7.99 2.76
C LEU A 169 -11.16 -9.16 3.72
N VAL A 170 -12.23 -9.81 4.21
CA VAL A 170 -12.13 -10.95 5.14
C VAL A 170 -11.38 -12.11 4.49
N ASP A 171 -11.72 -12.47 3.25
CA ASP A 171 -11.09 -13.57 2.52
C ASP A 171 -9.59 -13.33 2.32
N GLU A 172 -9.19 -12.10 1.98
CA GLU A 172 -7.78 -11.73 1.81
C GLU A 172 -7.02 -11.78 3.14
N VAL A 173 -7.60 -11.24 4.22
CA VAL A 173 -6.99 -11.29 5.56
C VAL A 173 -6.80 -12.74 6.03
N LEU A 174 -7.78 -13.61 5.79
CA LEU A 174 -7.68 -15.02 6.15
C LEU A 174 -6.65 -15.75 5.29
N TRP A 175 -6.52 -15.40 4.01
CA TRP A 175 -5.47 -15.93 3.16
C TRP A 175 -4.08 -15.53 3.68
N GLN A 176 -3.85 -14.26 4.02
CA GLN A 176 -2.60 -13.77 4.61
C GLN A 176 -2.26 -14.52 5.90
N TYR A 177 -3.25 -14.69 6.78
CA TYR A 177 -3.10 -15.42 8.01
C TYR A 177 -2.71 -16.89 7.82
N GLN A 178 -3.32 -17.56 6.83
CA GLN A 178 -3.01 -18.95 6.49
C GLN A 178 -1.61 -19.10 5.88
N ASN A 179 -1.12 -18.07 5.21
CA ASN A 179 0.23 -18.02 4.61
C ASN A 179 1.31 -17.44 5.54
N GLY A 180 1.02 -17.33 6.84
CA GLY A 180 2.02 -17.05 7.87
C GLY A 180 1.99 -15.65 8.46
N ASP A 181 1.19 -14.72 7.91
CA ASP A 181 1.02 -13.39 8.49
C ASP A 181 -0.03 -13.40 9.61
N THR A 182 0.40 -13.75 10.80
CA THR A 182 -0.50 -13.79 11.97
C THR A 182 -0.90 -12.38 12.45
N TRP A 183 -0.09 -11.37 12.18
CA TRP A 183 -0.34 -10.00 12.62
C TRP A 183 -1.46 -9.33 11.84
N VAL A 184 -1.58 -9.57 10.53
CA VAL A 184 -2.65 -8.98 9.71
C VAL A 184 -4.04 -9.26 10.26
N LEU A 185 -4.26 -10.47 10.79
CA LEU A 185 -5.54 -10.86 11.37
C LEU A 185 -5.84 -10.06 12.65
N LEU A 186 -4.86 -9.92 13.54
CA LEU A 186 -4.99 -9.18 14.79
C LEU A 186 -5.21 -7.67 14.54
N ASP A 187 -4.40 -7.10 13.65
CA ASP A 187 -4.46 -5.68 13.29
C ASP A 187 -5.80 -5.34 12.62
N THR A 188 -6.26 -6.20 11.70
CA THR A 188 -7.57 -6.01 11.06
C THR A 188 -8.72 -6.13 12.04
N ILE A 189 -8.70 -7.10 12.96
CA ILE A 189 -9.73 -7.22 14.01
C ILE A 189 -9.78 -5.97 14.88
N LYS A 190 -8.62 -5.50 15.33
CA LYS A 190 -8.49 -4.28 16.14
C LYS A 190 -9.04 -3.06 15.40
N MET A 191 -8.66 -2.90 14.13
CA MET A 191 -9.14 -1.83 13.26
C MET A 191 -10.66 -1.90 13.09
N LEU A 192 -11.24 -3.07 12.81
CA LEU A 192 -12.68 -3.23 12.64
C LEU A 192 -13.46 -2.92 13.92
N HIS A 193 -12.93 -3.28 15.10
CA HIS A 193 -13.55 -2.91 16.38
C HIS A 193 -13.60 -1.40 16.56
N GLU A 194 -12.54 -0.69 16.21
CA GLU A 194 -12.51 0.76 16.30
C GLU A 194 -13.45 1.41 15.27
N LEU A 195 -13.39 0.93 14.02
CA LEU A 195 -14.17 1.44 12.90
C LEU A 195 -15.69 1.36 13.13
N ARG A 196 -16.18 0.31 13.80
CA ARG A 196 -17.61 0.13 14.13
C ARG A 196 -18.19 1.21 15.04
N LYS A 197 -17.37 2.04 15.63
CA LYS A 197 -17.85 3.21 16.40
C LYS A 197 -18.34 4.34 15.49
N TYR A 198 -17.93 4.32 14.20
CA TYR A 198 -18.17 5.39 13.24
C TYR A 198 -18.99 4.95 12.03
N VAL A 199 -18.83 3.70 11.59
CA VAL A 199 -19.51 3.15 10.42
C VAL A 199 -20.14 1.79 10.73
N PHE A 200 -21.19 1.46 9.98
CA PHE A 200 -21.83 0.16 10.13
C PHE A 200 -21.00 -0.94 9.48
N VAL A 201 -20.56 -1.91 10.28
CA VAL A 201 -19.91 -3.16 9.81
C VAL A 201 -20.68 -4.33 10.39
N GLU A 202 -21.18 -5.20 9.52
CA GLU A 202 -21.94 -6.38 9.94
C GLU A 202 -21.13 -7.29 10.87
N GLN A 203 -21.75 -7.76 11.93
CA GLN A 203 -21.14 -8.62 12.95
C GLN A 203 -20.54 -9.94 12.36
N LYS A 204 -21.11 -10.43 11.26
CA LYS A 204 -20.65 -11.68 10.63
C LYS A 204 -19.18 -11.63 10.23
N TYR A 205 -18.69 -10.49 9.72
CA TYR A 205 -17.30 -10.34 9.27
C TYR A 205 -16.30 -10.41 10.45
N LEU A 206 -16.62 -9.75 11.55
CA LEU A 206 -15.83 -9.86 12.78
C LEU A 206 -15.84 -11.30 13.34
N LYS A 207 -17.00 -11.99 13.30
CA LYS A 207 -17.09 -13.39 13.72
C LYS A 207 -16.25 -14.32 12.86
N GLN A 208 -16.20 -14.11 11.54
CA GLN A 208 -15.35 -14.90 10.64
C GLN A 208 -13.87 -14.76 11.00
N LEU A 209 -13.39 -13.52 11.21
CA LEU A 209 -11.99 -13.28 11.58
C LEU A 209 -11.67 -13.84 12.98
N THR A 210 -12.47 -13.53 14.00
CA THR A 210 -12.22 -13.97 15.39
C THR A 210 -12.36 -15.47 15.58
N GLY A 211 -13.20 -16.14 14.78
CA GLY A 211 -13.35 -17.60 14.79
C GLY A 211 -12.05 -18.33 14.43
N ASN A 212 -11.26 -17.75 13.52
CA ASN A 212 -9.99 -18.34 13.09
C ASN A 212 -8.87 -18.21 14.15
N LEU A 213 -8.90 -17.21 15.04
CA LEU A 213 -7.96 -17.12 16.16
C LEU A 213 -8.12 -18.28 17.15
N LYS A 214 -9.36 -18.71 17.41
CA LYS A 214 -9.66 -19.74 18.41
C LYS A 214 -9.25 -21.16 17.95
N ASN A 215 -9.21 -21.40 16.66
CA ASN A 215 -8.94 -22.73 16.09
C ASN A 215 -7.45 -23.11 16.10
N LYS A 216 -6.52 -22.15 16.27
CA LYS A 216 -5.07 -22.45 16.41
C LYS A 216 -4.59 -22.61 17.86
N SER A 217 -5.46 -22.36 18.85
CA SER A 217 -5.14 -22.51 20.27
C SER A 217 -5.53 -23.89 20.83
N LYS A 218 -5.93 -24.81 19.97
CA LYS A 218 -6.17 -26.23 20.24
C LYS A 218 -5.17 -27.07 19.46
#